data_c6e40e506e918a12516d4929817e71b0
#
_entry.id   c6e40e506e918a12516d4929817e71b0
#
_cell.length_a   1.000
_cell.length_b   1.000
_cell.length_c   1.000
_cell.angle_alpha   90.00
_cell.angle_beta   90.00
_cell.angle_gamma   90.00
#
_symmetry.space_group_name_H-M   'P 1'
#
loop_
_entity.id
_entity.type
_entity.pdbx_description
1 polymer ?
#
loop_
_entity_poly.entity_id
_entity_poly.type
_entity_poly.pdbx_seq_one_letter_code
_entity_poly.pdbx_strand_id
1 'polypeptide(L)'
;GVDIKGARMWPGATEAMENGLSNVGFLRTNIEIIDRLFAAGEVSEIWLTFPDPQMKKYTKRLTSSLFLARYRNILADDAVVHLKTDSNFMFTYTRYIAEVNALPVVECIEDVHGQDEVSDVLQIRTYYESQWISRGITIKYIAFNLPAKEQYEEPDVEIEMDEYRSYGRSKRSSLETSK
;
A
#
# COMPACT_ATOMS: atom_id res chain seq x y z
N GLY A 1 -11.54 -1.83 -6.42
CA GLY A 1 -10.95 -2.09 -5.11
C GLY A 1 -10.69 -3.58 -4.88
N VAL A 2 -9.53 -3.91 -4.29
CA VAL A 2 -9.14 -5.30 -4.00
C VAL A 2 -8.83 -5.44 -2.52
N ASP A 3 -9.50 -6.34 -1.80
CA ASP A 3 -9.21 -6.69 -0.39
C ASP A 3 -9.66 -8.13 -0.11
N ILE A 4 -9.02 -8.79 0.85
CA ILE A 4 -9.43 -10.10 1.36
C ILE A 4 -10.63 -10.01 2.32
N LYS A 5 -10.84 -8.84 2.94
CA LYS A 5 -11.88 -8.60 3.95
C LYS A 5 -13.11 -7.94 3.34
N GLY A 6 -14.15 -8.72 3.06
CA GLY A 6 -15.42 -8.22 2.51
C GLY A 6 -16.04 -7.08 3.34
N ALA A 7 -15.94 -7.14 4.66
CA ALA A 7 -16.47 -6.10 5.55
C ALA A 7 -15.84 -4.70 5.34
N ARG A 8 -14.62 -4.62 4.78
CA ARG A 8 -13.98 -3.34 4.43
C ARG A 8 -14.46 -2.81 3.09
N MET A 9 -14.81 -3.70 2.18
CA MET A 9 -15.26 -3.35 0.83
C MET A 9 -16.76 -3.00 0.79
N TRP A 10 -17.53 -3.59 1.70
CA TRP A 10 -18.99 -3.45 1.72
C TRP A 10 -19.48 -1.98 1.75
N PRO A 11 -18.97 -1.11 2.63
CA PRO A 11 -19.41 0.29 2.63
C PRO A 11 -19.19 1.00 1.30
N GLY A 12 -18.00 0.85 0.72
CA GLY A 12 -17.68 1.45 -0.59
C GLY A 12 -18.52 0.87 -1.74
N ALA A 13 -18.80 -0.44 -1.71
CA ALA A 13 -19.65 -1.07 -2.71
C ALA A 13 -21.11 -0.60 -2.59
N THR A 14 -21.61 -0.46 -1.36
CA THR A 14 -22.97 0.06 -1.11
C THR A 14 -23.08 1.50 -1.58
N GLU A 15 -22.14 2.36 -1.20
CA GLU A 15 -22.10 3.76 -1.63
C GLU A 15 -22.02 3.90 -3.15
N ALA A 16 -21.20 3.08 -3.81
CA ALA A 16 -21.10 3.08 -5.27
C ALA A 16 -22.44 2.72 -5.93
N MET A 17 -23.15 1.73 -5.41
CA MET A 17 -24.47 1.34 -5.91
C MET A 17 -25.52 2.42 -5.67
N GLU A 18 -25.57 2.99 -4.48
CA GLU A 18 -26.52 4.06 -4.11
C GLU A 18 -26.33 5.34 -4.95
N ASN A 19 -25.08 5.66 -5.31
CA ASN A 19 -24.74 6.80 -6.16
C ASN A 19 -24.70 6.48 -7.67
N GLY A 20 -25.03 5.26 -8.08
CA GLY A 20 -25.08 4.86 -9.50
C GLY A 20 -23.70 4.90 -10.18
N LEU A 21 -22.61 4.68 -9.46
CA LEU A 21 -21.25 4.67 -10.01
C LEU A 21 -21.04 3.39 -10.83
N SER A 22 -20.92 3.54 -12.15
CA SER A 22 -20.73 2.41 -13.08
C SER A 22 -19.27 2.08 -13.39
N ASN A 23 -18.34 2.92 -12.96
CA ASN A 23 -16.88 2.82 -13.22
C ASN A 23 -16.09 2.23 -12.05
N VAL A 24 -16.76 1.60 -11.07
CA VAL A 24 -16.11 0.95 -9.93
C VAL A 24 -16.42 -0.52 -9.87
N GLY A 25 -15.43 -1.31 -9.45
CA GLY A 25 -15.57 -2.74 -9.20
C GLY A 25 -14.88 -3.15 -7.90
N PHE A 26 -15.37 -4.21 -7.26
CA PHE A 26 -14.84 -4.71 -6.00
C PHE A 26 -14.54 -6.21 -6.13
N LEU A 27 -13.28 -6.58 -5.85
CA LEU A 27 -12.79 -7.93 -5.95
C LEU A 27 -12.33 -8.44 -4.58
N ARG A 28 -13.09 -9.37 -4.00
CA ARG A 28 -12.69 -10.02 -2.74
C ARG A 28 -11.79 -11.20 -3.04
N THR A 29 -10.49 -11.02 -2.84
CA THR A 29 -9.49 -12.05 -3.12
C THR A 29 -8.23 -11.90 -2.27
N ASN A 30 -7.38 -12.93 -2.28
CA ASN A 30 -6.02 -12.82 -1.77
C ASN A 30 -5.14 -12.11 -2.81
N ILE A 31 -4.48 -11.03 -2.40
CA ILE A 31 -3.59 -10.24 -3.25
C ILE A 31 -2.42 -11.07 -3.84
N GLU A 32 -2.07 -12.19 -3.23
CA GLU A 32 -1.01 -13.09 -3.72
C GLU A 32 -1.29 -13.72 -5.08
N ILE A 33 -2.56 -13.69 -5.54
CA ILE A 33 -2.96 -14.23 -6.84
C ILE A 33 -3.42 -13.12 -7.81
N ILE A 34 -3.08 -11.87 -7.56
CA ILE A 34 -3.56 -10.73 -8.34
C ILE A 34 -3.20 -10.86 -9.83
N ASP A 35 -2.04 -11.41 -10.12
CA ASP A 35 -1.53 -11.68 -11.46
C ASP A 35 -2.31 -12.75 -12.25
N ARG A 36 -3.28 -13.43 -11.61
CA ARG A 36 -4.19 -14.39 -12.26
C ARG A 36 -5.55 -13.78 -12.56
N LEU A 37 -5.79 -12.55 -12.14
CA LEU A 37 -7.10 -11.91 -12.16
C LEU A 37 -7.18 -10.76 -13.16
N PHE A 38 -6.05 -10.33 -13.68
CA PHE A 38 -5.93 -9.28 -14.68
C PHE A 38 -5.02 -9.75 -15.82
N ALA A 39 -5.32 -9.29 -17.02
CA ALA A 39 -4.48 -9.53 -18.19
C ALA A 39 -3.22 -8.67 -18.17
N ALA A 40 -2.22 -9.04 -18.96
CA ALA A 40 -1.01 -8.24 -19.14
C ALA A 40 -1.38 -6.87 -19.74
N GLY A 41 -0.86 -5.80 -19.14
CA GLY A 41 -1.11 -4.42 -19.58
C GLY A 41 -2.50 -3.87 -19.21
N GLU A 42 -3.31 -4.61 -18.43
CA GLU A 42 -4.69 -4.19 -18.09
C GLU A 42 -4.73 -3.11 -17.01
N VAL A 43 -3.71 -3.02 -16.16
CA VAL A 43 -3.68 -2.13 -15.00
C VAL A 43 -2.73 -0.97 -15.24
N SER A 44 -3.21 0.27 -15.20
CA SER A 44 -2.41 1.49 -15.36
C SER A 44 -1.86 2.03 -14.04
N GLU A 45 -2.54 1.77 -12.91
CA GLU A 45 -2.10 2.24 -11.60
C GLU A 45 -2.42 1.23 -10.50
N ILE A 46 -1.53 1.11 -9.52
CA ILE A 46 -1.77 0.36 -8.29
C ILE A 46 -1.63 1.29 -7.10
N TRP A 47 -2.69 1.42 -6.31
CA TRP A 47 -2.71 2.20 -5.06
C TRP A 47 -2.68 1.28 -3.85
N LEU A 48 -1.56 1.29 -3.13
CA LEU A 48 -1.35 0.58 -1.87
C LEU A 48 -1.63 1.56 -0.72
N THR A 49 -2.86 1.52 -0.20
CA THR A 49 -3.30 2.45 0.84
C THR A 49 -3.26 1.80 2.22
N PHE A 50 -2.39 2.28 3.09
CA PHE A 50 -2.20 1.83 4.47
C PHE A 50 -2.04 0.30 4.62
N PRO A 51 -1.20 -0.36 3.80
CA PRO A 51 -0.97 -1.79 3.92
C PRO A 51 -0.31 -2.14 5.25
N ASP A 52 -0.49 -3.39 5.69
CA ASP A 52 0.29 -3.90 6.83
C ASP A 52 1.78 -3.96 6.44
N PRO A 53 2.69 -3.29 7.16
CA PRO A 53 4.11 -3.20 6.80
C PRO A 53 4.83 -4.55 6.81
N GLN A 54 4.26 -5.60 7.43
CA GLN A 54 4.85 -6.95 7.46
C GLN A 54 6.34 -6.94 7.85
N MET A 55 6.68 -6.22 8.92
CA MET A 55 8.06 -5.91 9.33
C MET A 55 8.98 -7.13 9.44
N LYS A 56 8.42 -8.30 9.81
CA LYS A 56 9.18 -9.56 9.99
C LYS A 56 9.14 -10.50 8.78
N LYS A 57 8.28 -10.21 7.76
CA LYS A 57 8.06 -11.13 6.63
C LYS A 57 8.00 -10.36 5.31
N TYR A 58 9.17 -10.11 4.72
CA TYR A 58 9.25 -9.37 3.46
C TYR A 58 8.39 -9.99 2.34
N THR A 59 8.30 -11.33 2.28
CA THR A 59 7.49 -12.05 1.28
C THR A 59 5.99 -11.74 1.34
N LYS A 60 5.52 -11.11 2.42
CA LYS A 60 4.12 -10.64 2.59
C LYS A 60 3.97 -9.13 2.41
N ARG A 61 5.07 -8.41 2.24
CA ARG A 61 5.09 -6.96 2.11
C ARG A 61 4.72 -6.56 0.69
N LEU A 62 3.70 -5.71 0.55
CA LEU A 62 3.09 -5.42 -0.77
C LEU A 62 4.00 -4.62 -1.73
N THR A 63 5.12 -4.09 -1.27
CA THR A 63 6.16 -3.47 -2.13
C THR A 63 7.43 -4.32 -2.24
N SER A 64 7.42 -5.59 -1.80
CA SER A 64 8.58 -6.49 -1.95
C SER A 64 8.85 -6.87 -3.40
N SER A 65 10.06 -7.33 -3.67
CA SER A 65 10.48 -7.83 -4.97
C SER A 65 9.50 -8.86 -5.55
N LEU A 66 8.98 -9.76 -4.70
CA LEU A 66 7.97 -10.76 -5.08
C LEU A 66 6.66 -10.12 -5.55
N PHE A 67 6.20 -9.06 -4.90
CA PHE A 67 4.98 -8.37 -5.31
C PHE A 67 5.23 -7.48 -6.53
N LEU A 68 6.38 -6.84 -6.63
CA LEU A 68 6.74 -6.10 -7.84
C LEU A 68 6.72 -6.99 -9.09
N ALA A 69 7.29 -8.21 -8.99
CA ALA A 69 7.25 -9.18 -10.08
C ALA A 69 5.80 -9.57 -10.48
N ARG A 70 4.90 -9.75 -9.50
CA ARG A 70 3.47 -10.03 -9.76
C ARG A 70 2.77 -8.85 -10.42
N TYR A 71 3.00 -7.63 -9.91
CA TYR A 71 2.40 -6.43 -10.48
C TYR A 71 2.86 -6.21 -11.92
N ARG A 72 4.14 -6.46 -12.22
CA ARG A 72 4.65 -6.30 -13.59
C ARG A 72 3.90 -7.17 -14.60
N ASN A 73 3.39 -8.34 -14.20
CA ASN A 73 2.64 -9.23 -15.09
C ASN A 73 1.32 -8.62 -15.59
N ILE A 74 0.76 -7.66 -14.87
CA ILE A 74 -0.56 -7.06 -15.17
C ILE A 74 -0.49 -5.57 -15.50
N LEU A 75 0.62 -4.91 -15.17
CA LEU A 75 0.78 -3.47 -15.37
C LEU A 75 1.08 -3.12 -16.83
N ALA A 76 0.50 -2.01 -17.29
CA ALA A 76 0.91 -1.32 -18.51
C ALA A 76 2.37 -0.83 -18.40
N ASP A 77 2.99 -0.46 -19.54
CA ASP A 77 4.42 -0.13 -19.55
C ASP A 77 4.76 1.17 -18.81
N ASP A 78 3.87 2.14 -18.80
CA ASP A 78 3.98 3.43 -18.13
C ASP A 78 3.25 3.48 -16.76
N ALA A 79 2.81 2.33 -16.29
CA ALA A 79 2.04 2.23 -15.06
C ALA A 79 2.80 2.71 -13.82
N VAL A 80 2.05 3.26 -12.86
CA VAL A 80 2.57 3.80 -11.61
C VAL A 80 2.10 2.97 -10.43
N VAL A 81 3.01 2.67 -9.52
CA VAL A 81 2.71 2.06 -8.22
C VAL A 81 2.81 3.13 -7.15
N HIS A 82 1.71 3.32 -6.40
CA HIS A 82 1.57 4.31 -5.34
C HIS A 82 1.51 3.63 -3.99
N LEU A 83 2.28 4.14 -3.03
CA LEU A 83 2.17 3.76 -1.63
C LEU A 83 1.82 4.99 -0.80
N LYS A 84 0.67 4.98 -0.11
CA LYS A 84 0.29 5.95 0.93
C LYS A 84 0.24 5.23 2.26
N THR A 85 1.01 5.66 3.28
CA THR A 85 1.18 4.91 4.52
C THR A 85 1.50 5.81 5.72
N ASP A 86 1.05 5.39 6.90
CA ASP A 86 1.45 5.90 8.21
C ASP A 86 2.79 5.28 8.69
N SER A 87 3.20 4.15 8.11
CA SER A 87 4.35 3.37 8.53
C SER A 87 5.66 3.96 8.01
N ASN A 88 6.52 4.41 8.93
CA ASN A 88 7.87 4.84 8.58
C ASN A 88 8.71 3.68 8.04
N PHE A 89 8.55 2.49 8.64
CA PHE A 89 9.21 1.28 8.17
C PHE A 89 8.85 0.97 6.72
N MET A 90 7.54 0.95 6.39
CA MET A 90 7.07 0.60 5.04
C MET A 90 7.52 1.63 3.99
N PHE A 91 7.48 2.90 4.33
CA PHE A 91 7.94 3.99 3.47
C PHE A 91 9.44 3.88 3.20
N THR A 92 10.25 3.75 4.25
CA THR A 92 11.72 3.62 4.14
C THR A 92 12.11 2.38 3.35
N TYR A 93 11.46 1.25 3.63
CA TYR A 93 11.67 0.03 2.86
C TYR A 93 11.36 0.21 1.38
N THR A 94 10.25 0.89 1.05
CA THR A 94 9.86 1.10 -0.35
C THR A 94 10.82 2.03 -1.07
N ARG A 95 11.40 3.02 -0.38
CA ARG A 95 12.49 3.83 -0.93
C ARG A 95 13.72 2.99 -1.28
N TYR A 96 14.14 2.10 -0.38
CA TYR A 96 15.27 1.20 -0.66
C TYR A 96 14.96 0.20 -1.79
N ILE A 97 13.73 -0.32 -1.86
CA ILE A 97 13.30 -1.14 -3.01
C ILE A 97 13.42 -0.35 -4.32
N ALA A 98 12.98 0.90 -4.34
CA ALA A 98 13.10 1.73 -5.52
C ALA A 98 14.56 2.00 -5.88
N GLU A 99 15.42 2.26 -4.90
CA GLU A 99 16.84 2.53 -5.08
C GLU A 99 17.60 1.30 -5.62
N VAL A 100 17.52 0.15 -4.92
CA VAL A 100 18.27 -1.07 -5.31
C VAL A 100 17.84 -1.57 -6.69
N ASN A 101 16.61 -1.34 -7.07
CA ASN A 101 16.07 -1.70 -8.38
C ASN A 101 16.15 -0.57 -9.41
N ALA A 102 16.72 0.60 -9.09
CA ALA A 102 16.76 1.77 -9.95
C ALA A 102 15.39 2.09 -10.58
N LEU A 103 14.31 2.02 -9.77
CA LEU A 103 12.96 2.34 -10.24
C LEU A 103 12.82 3.85 -10.38
N PRO A 104 12.22 4.35 -11.48
CA PRO A 104 11.96 5.78 -11.63
C PRO A 104 10.94 6.25 -10.59
N VAL A 105 11.41 7.00 -9.58
CA VAL A 105 10.54 7.61 -8.57
C VAL A 105 9.89 8.86 -9.17
N VAL A 106 8.56 8.85 -9.23
CA VAL A 106 7.74 9.97 -9.74
C VAL A 106 7.57 11.03 -8.68
N GLU A 107 7.29 10.61 -7.44
CA GLU A 107 7.06 11.51 -6.31
C GLU A 107 7.40 10.81 -4.99
N CYS A 108 7.93 11.57 -4.01
CA CYS A 108 8.27 11.05 -2.70
C CYS A 108 8.06 12.13 -1.63
N ILE A 109 7.08 11.93 -0.72
CA ILE A 109 6.64 12.90 0.29
C ILE A 109 6.68 12.26 1.67
N GLU A 110 7.40 12.88 2.62
CA GLU A 110 7.54 12.38 3.99
C GLU A 110 6.38 12.80 4.91
N ASP A 111 5.68 13.89 4.56
CA ASP A 111 4.47 14.35 5.24
C ASP A 111 3.50 14.97 4.25
N VAL A 112 2.52 14.18 3.83
CA VAL A 112 1.50 14.60 2.83
C VAL A 112 0.67 15.79 3.30
N HIS A 113 0.37 15.86 4.59
CA HIS A 113 -0.50 16.91 5.14
C HIS A 113 0.27 18.14 5.67
N GLY A 114 1.61 18.06 5.70
CA GLY A 114 2.49 19.18 5.98
C GLY A 114 2.96 19.93 4.73
N GLN A 115 2.54 19.48 3.53
CA GLN A 115 2.85 20.20 2.28
C GLN A 115 1.76 21.24 1.96
N ASP A 116 2.18 22.38 1.40
CA ASP A 116 1.27 23.42 0.95
C ASP A 116 0.49 23.01 -0.30
N GLU A 117 1.11 22.23 -1.20
CA GLU A 117 0.51 21.76 -2.44
C GLU A 117 0.75 20.24 -2.61
N VAL A 118 -0.34 19.48 -2.64
CA VAL A 118 -0.36 18.07 -3.03
C VAL A 118 -1.57 17.82 -3.94
N SER A 119 -1.51 16.76 -4.73
CA SER A 119 -2.62 16.41 -5.64
C SER A 119 -3.93 16.16 -4.87
N ASP A 120 -5.07 16.44 -5.51
CA ASP A 120 -6.41 16.28 -4.91
C ASP A 120 -6.63 14.87 -4.35
N VAL A 121 -6.11 13.85 -5.05
CA VAL A 121 -6.21 12.45 -4.60
C VAL A 121 -5.46 12.23 -3.28
N LEU A 122 -4.30 12.85 -3.09
CA LEU A 122 -3.53 12.74 -1.84
C LEU A 122 -4.19 13.50 -0.69
N GLN A 123 -4.99 14.53 -0.98
CA GLN A 123 -5.76 15.28 0.03
C GLN A 123 -6.93 14.47 0.61
N ILE A 124 -7.42 13.43 -0.09
CA ILE A 124 -8.48 12.56 0.40
C ILE A 124 -8.01 11.88 1.69
N ARG A 125 -8.72 12.17 2.80
CA ARG A 125 -8.43 11.59 4.11
C ARG A 125 -9.37 10.44 4.41
N THR A 126 -8.81 9.27 4.65
CA THR A 126 -9.57 8.15 5.17
C THR A 126 -9.82 8.31 6.67
N TYR A 127 -10.81 7.58 7.21
CA TYR A 127 -11.06 7.53 8.66
C TYR A 127 -9.81 7.10 9.46
N TYR A 128 -9.09 6.09 8.98
CA TYR A 128 -7.86 5.62 9.62
C TYR A 128 -6.76 6.66 9.60
N GLU A 129 -6.61 7.37 8.51
CA GLU A 129 -5.63 8.44 8.33
C GLU A 129 -5.84 9.57 9.35
N SER A 130 -7.09 10.00 9.52
CA SER A 130 -7.45 11.01 10.53
C SER A 130 -7.08 10.59 11.96
N GLN A 131 -7.20 9.30 12.28
CA GLN A 131 -6.78 8.77 13.58
C GLN A 131 -5.27 8.80 13.80
N TRP A 132 -4.47 8.59 12.75
CA TRP A 132 -3.02 8.64 12.84
C TRP A 132 -2.52 10.09 12.96
N ILE A 133 -3.08 10.99 12.15
CA ILE A 133 -2.78 12.43 12.20
C ILE A 133 -3.06 12.99 13.60
N SER A 134 -4.20 12.65 14.21
CA SER A 134 -4.55 13.10 15.57
C SER A 134 -3.59 12.62 16.66
N ARG A 135 -2.78 11.61 16.36
CA ARG A 135 -1.70 11.09 17.24
C ARG A 135 -0.32 11.63 16.90
N GLY A 136 -0.23 12.61 16.00
CA GLY A 136 1.03 13.20 15.56
C GLY A 136 1.85 12.32 14.60
N ILE A 137 1.22 11.31 13.99
CA ILE A 137 1.89 10.45 13.01
C ILE A 137 1.69 11.04 11.62
N THR A 138 2.78 11.32 10.92
CA THR A 138 2.76 11.83 9.55
C THR A 138 2.36 10.75 8.55
N ILE A 139 1.66 11.16 7.50
CA ILE A 139 1.31 10.30 6.38
C ILE A 139 2.34 10.49 5.26
N LYS A 140 2.91 9.39 4.82
CA LYS A 140 3.98 9.37 3.82
C LYS A 140 3.45 8.81 2.50
N TYR A 141 4.06 9.26 1.42
CA TYR A 141 3.70 8.82 0.09
C TYR A 141 4.94 8.65 -0.79
N ILE A 142 4.92 7.60 -1.61
CA ILE A 142 5.88 7.39 -2.68
C ILE A 142 5.18 6.78 -3.89
N ALA A 143 5.50 7.30 -5.08
CA ALA A 143 5.06 6.78 -6.36
C ALA A 143 6.26 6.49 -7.26
N PHE A 144 6.22 5.39 -7.98
CA PHE A 144 7.28 5.00 -8.88
C PHE A 144 6.74 4.20 -10.07
N ASN A 145 7.40 4.32 -11.22
CA ASN A 145 7.15 3.43 -12.35
C ASN A 145 7.81 2.08 -12.13
N LEU A 146 7.21 1.04 -12.66
CA LEU A 146 7.70 -0.34 -12.54
C LEU A 146 8.10 -0.90 -13.91
N PRO A 147 9.32 -0.58 -14.41
CA PRO A 147 9.81 -1.11 -15.67
C PRO A 147 10.01 -2.62 -15.59
N ALA A 148 9.88 -3.30 -16.74
CA ALA A 148 10.15 -4.72 -16.83
C ALA A 148 11.63 -5.03 -16.51
N LYS A 149 11.86 -6.04 -15.66
CA LYS A 149 13.18 -6.55 -15.29
C LYS A 149 13.16 -8.06 -15.26
N GLU A 150 14.31 -8.68 -15.46
CA GLU A 150 14.46 -10.13 -15.31
C GLU A 150 14.19 -10.54 -13.85
N GLN A 151 14.68 -9.75 -12.90
CA GLN A 151 14.49 -9.98 -11.46
C GLN A 151 14.47 -8.64 -10.73
N TYR A 152 13.63 -8.54 -9.67
CA TYR A 152 13.68 -7.45 -8.69
C TYR A 152 14.42 -7.93 -7.45
N GLU A 153 15.27 -7.09 -6.90
CA GLU A 153 16.11 -7.40 -5.75
C GLU A 153 15.52 -6.85 -4.45
N GLU A 154 15.79 -7.55 -3.34
CA GLU A 154 15.48 -7.08 -1.98
C GLU A 154 16.64 -6.22 -1.46
N PRO A 155 16.35 -5.12 -0.75
CA PRO A 155 17.38 -4.34 -0.09
C PRO A 155 17.98 -5.12 1.09
N ASP A 156 19.30 -5.17 1.16
CA ASP A 156 20.06 -5.73 2.29
C ASP A 156 20.38 -4.61 3.29
N VAL A 157 19.36 -4.10 3.98
CA VAL A 157 19.47 -3.00 4.95
C VAL A 157 18.64 -3.28 6.19
N GLU A 158 19.14 -2.86 7.34
CA GLU A 158 18.36 -2.87 8.57
C GLU A 158 17.52 -1.60 8.67
N ILE A 159 16.21 -1.77 8.89
CA ILE A 159 15.25 -0.66 8.99
C ILE A 159 14.60 -0.70 10.36
N GLU A 160 14.55 0.45 11.02
CA GLU A 160 13.90 0.60 12.32
C GLU A 160 12.42 0.24 12.25
N MET A 161 11.96 -0.57 13.21
CA MET A 161 10.56 -1.04 13.23
C MET A 161 9.65 0.03 13.83
N ASP A 162 8.42 0.11 13.32
CA ASP A 162 7.38 0.98 13.86
C ASP A 162 6.94 0.50 15.25
N GLU A 163 7.29 1.21 16.30
CA GLU A 163 6.97 0.84 17.68
C GLU A 163 5.46 0.86 17.96
N TYR A 164 4.73 1.87 17.48
CA TYR A 164 3.29 2.06 17.75
C TYR A 164 2.39 0.93 17.22
N ARG A 165 2.82 0.18 16.20
CA ARG A 165 2.09 -0.99 15.68
C ARG A 165 2.29 -2.23 16.55
N SER A 166 3.34 -2.28 17.35
CA SER A 166 3.62 -3.36 18.30
C SER A 166 2.64 -3.36 19.48
N TYR A 167 2.25 -2.19 19.96
CA TYR A 167 1.31 -2.04 21.10
C TYR A 167 -0.11 -2.57 20.83
N GLY A 168 -0.59 -2.48 19.58
CA GLY A 168 -1.93 -2.95 19.21
C GLY A 168 -2.10 -4.48 19.23
N ARG A 169 -1.04 -5.24 19.02
CA ARG A 169 -1.06 -6.72 19.05
C ARG A 169 -0.95 -7.25 20.47
N SER A 170 -0.14 -6.65 21.32
CA SER A 170 0.00 -7.07 22.73
C SER A 170 -1.30 -6.88 23.52
N LYS A 171 -2.09 -5.82 23.26
CA LYS A 171 -3.40 -5.62 23.88
C LYS A 171 -4.45 -6.65 23.47
N ARG A 172 -4.42 -7.15 22.22
CA ARG A 172 -5.35 -8.19 21.76
C ARG A 172 -5.02 -9.57 22.33
N SER A 173 -3.74 -9.91 22.44
CA SER A 173 -3.31 -11.18 23.02
C SER A 173 -3.53 -11.26 24.54
N SER A 174 -3.47 -10.15 25.28
CA SER A 174 -3.76 -10.11 26.71
C SER A 174 -5.26 -10.19 27.03
N LEU A 175 -6.15 -9.85 26.09
CA LEU A 175 -7.60 -9.99 26.25
C LEU A 175 -8.11 -11.42 25.94
N GLU A 176 -7.35 -12.21 25.16
CA GLU A 176 -7.68 -13.61 24.84
C GLU A 176 -7.21 -14.60 25.91
N THR A 177 -6.29 -14.20 26.81
CA THR A 177 -5.79 -15.03 27.92
C THR A 177 -6.57 -14.85 29.22
N SER A 178 -7.64 -14.06 29.25
CA SER A 178 -8.50 -13.81 30.42
C SER A 178 -9.90 -14.39 30.27
N LYS A 179 -10.01 -15.58 29.67
CA LYS A 179 -11.24 -16.40 29.69
C LYS A 179 -10.96 -17.81 30.12
#